data_bd923d8ee35f4acccac5b27efb378ac8
#
_entry.id   bd923d8ee35f4acccac5b27efb378ac8
#
_cell.length_a   1.000
_cell.length_b   1.000
_cell.length_c   1.000
_cell.angle_alpha   90.00
_cell.angle_beta   90.00
_cell.angle_gamma   90.00
#
_symmetry.space_group_name_H-M   'P 1'
#
loop_
_entity.id
_entity.type
_entity.pdbx_description
1 polymer ?
#
loop_
_entity_poly.entity_id
_entity_poly.type
_entity_poly.pdbx_seq_one_letter_code
_entity_poly.pdbx_strand_id
1 'polypeptide(L)'
;MSTTREYIDFILKQLSGLRDISSRQMMGEYIIYYKGKIAAYVCDNRLLVKPVEAALEYIPDGIMEPPYPGAKDMLLVENTEDREYLEGLFEAIYCQLPQPGKKKGKR
;
A
#
# COMPACT_ATOMS: atom_id res chain seq x y z
N MET A 1 -6.80 -0.76 -16.64
CA MET A 1 -5.42 -1.16 -16.95
C MET A 1 -4.86 -1.95 -15.82
N SER A 2 -4.01 -2.90 -16.10
CA SER A 2 -3.41 -3.68 -15.02
C SER A 2 -1.99 -3.21 -14.75
N THR A 3 -1.52 -3.54 -13.54
CA THR A 3 -0.16 -3.23 -13.14
C THR A 3 0.79 -4.21 -13.81
N THR A 4 1.91 -3.70 -14.33
CA THR A 4 2.89 -4.58 -14.96
C THR A 4 3.67 -5.36 -13.90
N ARG A 5 4.18 -6.52 -14.30
CA ARG A 5 4.99 -7.32 -13.41
C ARG A 5 6.25 -6.58 -13.00
N GLU A 6 6.83 -5.82 -13.92
CA GLU A 6 8.02 -5.05 -13.60
C GLU A 6 7.77 -4.04 -12.49
N TYR A 7 6.60 -3.41 -12.52
CA TYR A 7 6.31 -2.39 -11.54
C TYR A 7 6.13 -2.99 -10.13
N ILE A 8 5.36 -4.09 -10.03
CA ILE A 8 5.17 -4.71 -8.72
C ILE A 8 6.51 -5.26 -8.19
N ASP A 9 7.33 -5.84 -9.08
CA ASP A 9 8.63 -6.33 -8.64
C ASP A 9 9.50 -5.18 -8.13
N PHE A 10 9.45 -4.03 -8.80
CA PHE A 10 10.18 -2.86 -8.36
C PHE A 10 9.74 -2.41 -6.97
N ILE A 11 8.43 -2.34 -6.76
CA ILE A 11 7.90 -1.90 -5.47
C ILE A 11 8.29 -2.88 -4.35
N LEU A 12 8.16 -4.18 -4.62
CA LEU A 12 8.51 -5.17 -3.61
C LEU A 12 10.00 -5.12 -3.28
N LYS A 13 10.84 -4.83 -4.27
CA LYS A 13 12.26 -4.68 -4.04
C LYS A 13 12.54 -3.47 -3.16
N GLN A 14 11.81 -2.37 -3.40
CA GLN A 14 11.98 -1.17 -2.58
C GLN A 14 11.58 -1.40 -1.13
N LEU A 15 10.69 -2.36 -0.88
CA LEU A 15 10.22 -2.67 0.46
C LEU A 15 10.97 -3.85 1.08
N SER A 16 11.99 -4.35 0.42
CA SER A 16 12.65 -5.60 0.84
C SER A 16 13.39 -5.47 2.18
N GLY A 17 13.61 -4.26 2.66
CA GLY A 17 14.21 -4.08 3.98
C GLY A 17 13.25 -4.27 5.12
N LEU A 18 11.95 -4.34 4.85
CA LEU A 18 10.95 -4.56 5.87
C LEU A 18 10.68 -6.06 6.00
N ARG A 19 10.34 -6.48 7.22
CA ARG A 19 9.97 -7.87 7.46
C ARG A 19 8.52 -8.10 7.13
N ASP A 20 8.21 -9.32 6.69
CA ASP A 20 6.82 -9.77 6.52
C ASP A 20 6.06 -8.92 5.53
N ILE A 21 6.74 -8.52 4.46
CA ILE A 21 6.07 -7.91 3.32
C ILE A 21 5.66 -9.04 2.38
N SER A 22 4.41 -9.03 1.97
CA SER A 22 3.92 -9.99 1.00
C SER A 22 2.94 -9.29 0.08
N SER A 23 2.64 -9.95 -1.02
CA SER A 23 1.71 -9.38 -1.99
C SER A 23 0.77 -10.47 -2.48
N ARG A 24 -0.38 -10.04 -2.98
CA ARG A 24 -1.36 -10.94 -3.54
C ARG A 24 -1.92 -10.32 -4.79
N GLN A 25 -1.89 -11.06 -5.87
CA GLN A 25 -2.45 -10.59 -7.13
C GLN A 25 -3.96 -10.77 -7.13
N MET A 26 -4.64 -9.78 -7.66
CA MET A 26 -6.09 -9.82 -7.70
C MET A 26 -6.57 -9.03 -8.91
N MET A 27 -7.11 -9.75 -9.89
CA MET A 27 -7.69 -9.13 -11.09
C MET A 27 -6.72 -8.19 -11.80
N GLY A 28 -5.45 -8.59 -11.90
CA GLY A 28 -4.43 -7.80 -12.59
C GLY A 28 -3.78 -6.73 -11.75
N GLU A 29 -4.23 -6.58 -10.51
CA GLU A 29 -3.66 -5.60 -9.58
C GLU A 29 -3.11 -6.35 -8.39
N TYR A 30 -2.47 -5.63 -7.47
CA TYR A 30 -1.82 -6.28 -6.33
C TYR A 30 -2.19 -5.59 -5.03
N ILE A 31 -2.27 -6.39 -3.98
CA ILE A 31 -2.44 -5.89 -2.62
C ILE A 31 -1.15 -6.19 -1.88
N ILE A 32 -0.61 -5.20 -1.17
CA ILE A 32 0.60 -5.39 -0.39
C ILE A 32 0.24 -5.47 1.08
N TYR A 33 0.72 -6.53 1.72
CA TYR A 33 0.49 -6.77 3.14
C TYR A 33 1.77 -6.49 3.91
N TYR A 34 1.63 -5.89 5.05
CA TYR A 34 2.74 -5.68 5.97
C TYR A 34 2.36 -6.33 7.29
N LYS A 35 3.07 -7.40 7.64
CA LYS A 35 2.81 -8.18 8.85
C LYS A 35 1.35 -8.60 8.93
N GLY A 36 0.83 -9.02 7.80
CA GLY A 36 -0.53 -9.53 7.71
C GLY A 36 -1.62 -8.49 7.55
N LYS A 37 -1.29 -7.21 7.65
CA LYS A 37 -2.27 -6.15 7.47
C LYS A 37 -2.20 -5.59 6.05
N ILE A 38 -3.35 -5.25 5.49
CA ILE A 38 -3.37 -4.62 4.16
C ILE A 38 -2.83 -3.21 4.31
N ALA A 39 -1.69 -2.95 3.68
CA ALA A 39 -1.04 -1.65 3.79
C ALA A 39 -1.24 -0.80 2.55
N ALA A 40 -1.24 -1.42 1.39
CA ALA A 40 -1.23 -0.65 0.15
C ALA A 40 -1.83 -1.47 -0.99
N TYR A 41 -2.20 -0.76 -2.03
CA TYR A 41 -2.62 -1.36 -3.30
C TYR A 41 -1.68 -0.87 -4.38
N VAL A 42 -1.38 -1.75 -5.32
CA VAL A 42 -0.61 -1.38 -6.50
C VAL A 42 -1.54 -1.58 -7.69
N CYS A 43 -2.05 -0.49 -8.21
CA CYS A 43 -3.08 -0.51 -9.24
C CYS A 43 -2.70 0.44 -10.35
N ASP A 44 -2.75 -0.04 -11.59
CA ASP A 44 -2.48 0.79 -12.77
C ASP A 44 -1.12 1.48 -12.66
N ASN A 45 -0.11 0.71 -12.23
CA ASN A 45 1.26 1.19 -12.03
C ASN A 45 1.33 2.38 -11.08
N ARG A 46 0.49 2.35 -10.03
CA ARG A 46 0.53 3.36 -8.97
C ARG A 46 0.59 2.65 -7.62
N LEU A 47 1.33 3.22 -6.69
CA LEU A 47 1.36 2.73 -5.32
C LEU A 47 0.45 3.63 -4.49
N LEU A 48 -0.56 3.01 -3.88
CA LEU A 48 -1.54 3.74 -3.07
C LEU A 48 -1.60 3.10 -1.70
N VAL A 49 -1.44 3.91 -0.65
CA VAL A 49 -1.47 3.39 0.71
C VAL A 49 -2.78 3.76 1.37
N LYS A 50 -3.13 2.99 2.41
CA LYS A 50 -4.30 3.32 3.21
C LYS A 50 -4.17 4.73 3.76
N PRO A 51 -5.23 5.55 3.63
CA PRO A 51 -5.15 6.95 4.05
C PRO A 51 -5.41 7.11 5.54
N VAL A 52 -4.65 6.38 6.36
CA VAL A 52 -4.73 6.55 7.79
C VAL A 52 -4.04 7.85 8.18
N GLU A 53 -4.27 8.30 9.39
CA GLU A 53 -3.77 9.60 9.81
C GLU A 53 -2.26 9.71 9.66
N ALA A 54 -1.54 8.66 10.02
CA ALA A 54 -0.08 8.69 9.91
C ALA A 54 0.37 8.85 8.47
N ALA A 55 -0.36 8.25 7.51
CA ALA A 55 -0.03 8.40 6.11
C ALA A 55 -0.24 9.84 5.65
N LEU A 56 -1.34 10.44 6.07
CA LEU A 56 -1.65 11.81 5.68
C LEU A 56 -0.64 12.78 6.29
N GLU A 57 -0.13 12.49 7.48
CA GLU A 57 0.91 13.31 8.07
C GLU A 57 2.25 13.12 7.39
N TYR A 58 2.51 11.90 6.93
CA TYR A 58 3.77 11.58 6.27
C TYR A 58 3.85 12.24 4.90
N ILE A 59 2.71 12.37 4.22
CA ILE A 59 2.63 12.97 2.89
C ILE A 59 1.54 14.04 2.94
N PRO A 60 1.84 15.20 3.56
CA PRO A 60 0.77 16.20 3.79
C PRO A 60 0.19 16.80 2.52
N ASP A 61 0.98 16.82 1.45
CA ASP A 61 0.50 17.35 0.18
C ASP A 61 0.14 16.25 -0.80
N GLY A 62 -0.15 15.04 -0.28
CA GLY A 62 -0.43 13.91 -1.13
C GLY A 62 -1.73 14.03 -1.91
N ILE A 63 -1.80 13.28 -2.99
CA ILE A 63 -2.94 13.26 -3.87
C ILE A 63 -3.78 12.02 -3.52
N MET A 64 -5.08 12.21 -3.40
CA MET A 64 -6.00 11.11 -3.15
C MET A 64 -6.59 10.63 -4.46
N GLU A 65 -6.53 9.34 -4.70
CA GLU A 65 -7.08 8.73 -5.91
C GLU A 65 -7.69 7.38 -5.57
N PRO A 66 -8.75 6.97 -6.26
CA PRO A 66 -9.26 5.63 -6.06
C PRO A 66 -8.33 4.62 -6.72
N PRO A 67 -8.09 3.47 -6.09
CA PRO A 67 -7.25 2.44 -6.72
C PRO A 67 -7.90 1.86 -7.97
N TYR A 68 -9.21 1.85 -8.02
CA TYR A 68 -9.95 1.40 -9.19
C TYR A 68 -11.32 2.09 -9.16
N PRO A 69 -12.03 2.11 -10.30
CA PRO A 69 -13.32 2.80 -10.33
C PRO A 69 -14.29 2.27 -9.29
N GLY A 70 -14.90 3.17 -8.55
CA GLY A 70 -15.87 2.82 -7.52
C GLY A 70 -15.29 2.57 -6.15
N ALA A 71 -13.97 2.52 -6.03
CA ALA A 71 -13.33 2.31 -4.73
C ALA A 71 -13.19 3.64 -3.99
N LYS A 72 -12.96 3.54 -2.69
CA LYS A 72 -12.67 4.72 -1.91
C LYS A 72 -11.28 5.23 -2.25
N ASP A 73 -11.10 6.54 -2.11
CA ASP A 73 -9.82 7.14 -2.39
C ASP A 73 -8.75 6.63 -1.42
N MET A 74 -7.56 6.46 -1.95
CA MET A 74 -6.38 6.12 -1.17
C MET A 74 -5.30 7.15 -1.48
N LEU A 75 -4.24 7.15 -0.69
CA LEU A 75 -3.18 8.15 -0.81
C LEU A 75 -2.14 7.69 -1.82
N LEU A 76 -1.95 8.48 -2.86
CA LEU A 76 -0.96 8.16 -3.89
C LEU A 76 0.45 8.42 -3.36
N VAL A 77 1.34 7.45 -3.54
CA VAL A 77 2.74 7.58 -3.16
C VAL A 77 3.54 7.80 -4.42
N GLU A 78 4.06 9.01 -4.59
CA GLU A 78 4.80 9.36 -5.81
C GLU A 78 6.29 9.08 -5.67
N ASN A 79 6.84 9.19 -4.46
CA ASN A 79 8.28 9.03 -4.26
C ASN A 79 8.59 7.56 -4.01
N THR A 80 8.48 6.75 -5.06
CA THR A 80 8.69 5.31 -4.93
C THR A 80 10.14 4.88 -5.12
N GLU A 81 11.02 5.82 -5.51
CA GLU A 81 12.41 5.46 -5.74
C GLU A 81 13.27 5.55 -4.50
N ASP A 82 12.77 6.15 -3.44
CA ASP A 82 13.50 6.31 -2.19
C ASP A 82 13.09 5.20 -1.23
N ARG A 83 13.97 4.20 -1.08
CA ARG A 83 13.67 3.03 -0.26
C ARG A 83 13.43 3.40 1.20
N GLU A 84 14.26 4.29 1.75
CA GLU A 84 14.09 4.68 3.15
C GLU A 84 12.77 5.41 3.37
N TYR A 85 12.38 6.21 2.40
CA TYR A 85 11.10 6.92 2.47
C TYR A 85 9.95 5.92 2.51
N LEU A 86 9.97 4.92 1.62
CA LEU A 86 8.90 3.93 1.58
C LEU A 86 8.88 3.08 2.84
N GLU A 87 10.05 2.64 3.30
CA GLU A 87 10.10 1.83 4.51
C GLU A 87 9.58 2.60 5.70
N GLY A 88 9.98 3.87 5.83
CA GLY A 88 9.49 4.70 6.91
C GLY A 88 8.00 4.93 6.85
N LEU A 89 7.47 5.11 5.64
CA LEU A 89 6.04 5.28 5.47
C LEU A 89 5.26 4.05 5.95
N PHE A 90 5.70 2.87 5.50
CA PHE A 90 5.01 1.64 5.88
C PHE A 90 5.10 1.41 7.39
N GLU A 91 6.26 1.70 7.99
CA GLU A 91 6.38 1.56 9.44
C GLU A 91 5.50 2.56 10.18
N ALA A 92 5.41 3.77 9.66
CA ALA A 92 4.61 4.81 10.32
C ALA A 92 3.13 4.46 10.35
N ILE A 93 2.63 3.86 9.26
CA ILE A 93 1.21 3.59 9.17
C ILE A 93 0.79 2.28 9.81
N TYR A 94 1.73 1.41 10.12
CA TYR A 94 1.41 0.05 10.53
C TYR A 94 0.43 -0.01 11.71
N CYS A 95 0.66 0.81 12.72
CA CYS A 95 -0.16 0.75 13.94
C CYS A 95 -1.60 1.17 13.69
N GLN A 96 -1.85 1.92 12.63
CA GLN A 96 -3.19 2.42 12.33
C GLN A 96 -3.91 1.58 11.27
N LEU A 97 -3.24 0.57 10.73
CA LEU A 97 -3.87 -0.29 9.73
C LEU A 97 -4.89 -1.20 10.39
N PRO A 98 -6.00 -1.51 9.67
CA PRO A 98 -7.00 -2.41 10.22
C PRO A 98 -6.45 -3.80 10.47
N GLN A 99 -6.96 -4.47 11.49
CA GLN A 99 -6.56 -5.84 11.77
C GLN A 99 -7.02 -6.76 10.65
N PRO A 100 -6.18 -7.72 10.26
CA PRO A 100 -6.59 -8.65 9.21
C PRO A 100 -7.64 -9.63 9.73
N GLY A 101 -8.57 -9.97 8.86
CA GLY A 101 -9.52 -11.04 9.13
C GLY A 101 -10.54 -10.76 10.20
N LYS A 102 -10.59 -9.54 10.64
CA LYS A 102 -11.56 -9.25 11.67
C LYS A 102 -12.90 -9.02 11.09
N LYS A 103 -13.25 -9.43 10.87
CA LYS A 103 -14.24 -9.16 10.18
C LYS A 103 -15.24 -9.91 10.42
N LYS A 104 -14.74 -10.02 10.72
CA LYS A 104 -15.21 -10.77 10.97
C LYS A 104 -15.68 -11.19 11.82
N GLY A 105 -15.56 -11.07 11.92
CA GLY A 105 -15.71 -11.53 12.71
C GLY A 105 -16.14 -11.92 13.39
N LYS A 106 -16.04 -12.07 13.53
CA LYS A 106 -16.22 -12.50 14.11
C LYS A 106 -16.75 -12.94 14.49
N ARG A 107 -16.82 -12.90 14.59
CA ARG A 107 -17.01 -13.42 14.76
C ARG A 107 -17.47 -13.74 14.79
#